data_06f723cbfaa31ae9f4c5c3289c56cf01
#
_entry.id   06f723cbfaa31ae9f4c5c3289c56cf01
#
_cell.length_a   1.000
_cell.length_b   1.000
_cell.length_c   1.000
_cell.angle_alpha   90.00
_cell.angle_beta   90.00
_cell.angle_gamma   90.00
#
_symmetry.space_group_name_H-M   'P 1'
#
loop_
_entity.id
_entity.type
_entity.pdbx_description
1 polymer ?
#
loop_
_entity_poly.entity_id
_entity_poly.type
_entity_poly.pdbx_seq_one_letter_code
_entity_poly.pdbx_strand_id
1 'polypeptide(L)'
;MTNDQVTALIDRHIDGWNRRDPTLLASNHAEDGVVLSPMFARVRGRAQIRDSYAALFAAFPDWQMQFGAPIVDGNRVAIAFSVTATHQGDFMGLAGSGRRCAFEGVSLYQLDADLLIKEERRVYDFTGLLAQVGVVRIRPAS
;
A
#
# COMPACT_ATOMS: atom_id res chain seq x y z
N MET A 1 1.50 -4.80 24.83
CA MET A 1 2.07 -4.48 23.49
C MET A 1 3.19 -3.50 23.70
N THR A 2 4.41 -3.87 23.35
CA THR A 2 5.58 -3.01 23.49
C THR A 2 5.92 -2.36 22.14
N ASN A 3 6.69 -1.27 22.18
CA ASN A 3 7.19 -0.65 20.95
C ASN A 3 8.03 -1.61 20.12
N ASP A 4 8.82 -2.48 20.77
CA ASP A 4 9.63 -3.47 20.05
C ASP A 4 8.76 -4.49 19.31
N GLN A 5 7.65 -4.92 19.92
CA GLN A 5 6.69 -5.82 19.26
C GLN A 5 6.02 -5.15 18.06
N VAL A 6 5.64 -3.89 18.20
CA VAL A 6 5.05 -3.11 17.11
C VAL A 6 6.06 -2.94 15.97
N THR A 7 7.29 -2.56 16.30
CA THR A 7 8.36 -2.40 15.31
C THR A 7 8.65 -3.70 14.58
N ALA A 8 8.67 -4.84 15.28
CA ALA A 8 8.88 -6.15 14.65
C ALA A 8 7.78 -6.49 13.64
N LEU A 9 6.52 -6.17 13.96
CA LEU A 9 5.42 -6.33 12.99
C LEU A 9 5.65 -5.46 11.75
N ILE A 10 5.99 -4.18 11.95
CA ILE A 10 6.22 -3.25 10.85
C ILE A 10 7.39 -3.72 9.98
N ASP A 11 8.48 -4.19 10.58
CA ASP A 11 9.64 -4.72 9.83
C ASP A 11 9.23 -5.92 8.97
N ARG A 12 8.42 -6.82 9.50
CA ARG A 12 7.90 -7.96 8.75
C ARG A 12 6.99 -7.51 7.60
N HIS A 13 6.20 -6.46 7.83
CA HIS A 13 5.32 -5.91 6.80
C HIS A 13 6.11 -5.24 5.69
N ILE A 14 7.15 -4.47 6.04
CA ILE A 14 8.08 -3.87 5.06
C ILE A 14 8.77 -4.97 4.24
N ASP A 15 9.19 -6.05 4.86
CA ASP A 15 9.78 -7.20 4.16
C ASP A 15 8.81 -7.79 3.14
N GLY A 16 7.52 -7.89 3.49
CA GLY A 16 6.47 -8.32 2.56
C GLY A 16 6.34 -7.40 1.34
N TRP A 17 6.41 -6.09 1.54
CA TRP A 17 6.43 -5.13 0.45
C TRP A 17 7.67 -5.28 -0.43
N ASN A 18 8.84 -5.43 0.17
CA ASN A 18 10.10 -5.59 -0.57
C ASN A 18 10.13 -6.86 -1.40
N ARG A 19 9.50 -7.92 -0.91
CA ARG A 19 9.36 -9.19 -1.63
C ARG A 19 8.19 -9.21 -2.62
N ARG A 20 7.33 -8.20 -2.57
CA ARG A 20 6.07 -8.17 -3.32
C ARG A 20 5.29 -9.48 -3.12
N ASP A 21 5.10 -9.84 -1.86
CA ASP A 21 4.47 -11.10 -1.46
C ASP A 21 3.07 -10.85 -0.88
N PRO A 22 2.00 -11.06 -1.68
CA PRO A 22 0.63 -10.79 -1.21
C PRO A 22 0.23 -11.64 -0.01
N THR A 23 0.67 -12.88 0.05
CA THR A 23 0.33 -13.79 1.16
C THR A 23 0.99 -13.34 2.46
N LEU A 24 2.28 -12.99 2.41
CA LEU A 24 2.98 -12.47 3.58
C LEU A 24 2.36 -11.16 4.06
N LEU A 25 2.12 -10.22 3.14
CA LEU A 25 1.50 -8.94 3.46
C LEU A 25 0.12 -9.14 4.10
N ALA A 26 -0.73 -9.98 3.50
CA ALA A 26 -2.07 -10.24 4.01
C ALA A 26 -2.03 -10.91 5.39
N SER A 27 -1.03 -11.75 5.67
CA SER A 27 -0.91 -12.43 6.96
C SER A 27 -0.70 -11.48 8.13
N ASN A 28 -0.24 -10.25 7.87
CA ASN A 28 -0.05 -9.22 8.90
C ASN A 28 -1.35 -8.47 9.23
N HIS A 29 -2.41 -8.68 8.46
CA HIS A 29 -3.72 -8.07 8.71
C HIS A 29 -4.60 -9.00 9.55
N ALA A 30 -5.48 -8.40 10.36
CA ALA A 30 -6.50 -9.17 11.05
C ALA A 30 -7.42 -9.87 10.03
N GLU A 31 -8.04 -10.98 10.43
CA GLU A 31 -8.93 -11.73 9.54
C GLU A 31 -10.07 -10.87 8.99
N ASP A 32 -10.59 -9.96 9.80
CA ASP A 32 -11.63 -9.00 9.44
C ASP A 32 -11.07 -7.58 9.23
N GLY A 33 -9.77 -7.46 8.97
CA GLY A 33 -9.09 -6.19 8.78
C GLY A 33 -9.63 -5.39 7.60
N VAL A 34 -9.38 -4.10 7.63
CA VAL A 34 -9.83 -3.16 6.59
C VAL A 34 -8.64 -2.35 6.08
N VAL A 35 -8.57 -2.19 4.77
CA VAL A 35 -7.63 -1.27 4.11
C VAL A 35 -8.43 -0.22 3.37
N LEU A 36 -8.10 1.04 3.64
CA LEU A 36 -8.68 2.20 2.98
C LEU A 36 -7.60 2.86 2.12
N SER A 37 -7.85 2.99 0.84
CA SER A 37 -6.89 3.63 -0.07
C SER A 37 -7.62 4.32 -1.21
N PRO A 38 -6.99 5.31 -1.87
CA PRO A 38 -7.59 5.91 -3.06
C PRO A 38 -7.77 4.91 -4.20
N MET A 39 -6.89 3.93 -4.32
CA MET A 39 -6.87 3.00 -5.44
C MET A 39 -7.99 1.96 -5.37
N PHE A 40 -8.19 1.35 -4.21
CA PHE A 40 -9.14 0.27 -4.02
C PHE A 40 -10.34 0.66 -3.16
N ALA A 41 -10.42 1.94 -2.76
CA ALA A 41 -11.42 2.47 -1.83
C ALA A 41 -11.39 1.71 -0.50
N ARG A 42 -12.28 0.78 -0.29
CA ARG A 42 -12.36 -0.01 0.93
C ARG A 42 -12.26 -1.49 0.61
N VAL A 43 -11.26 -2.15 1.19
CA VAL A 43 -11.06 -3.60 1.07
C VAL A 43 -11.20 -4.21 2.46
N ARG A 44 -12.06 -5.19 2.61
CA ARG A 44 -12.33 -5.82 3.90
C ARG A 44 -12.07 -7.31 3.86
N GLY A 45 -11.39 -7.80 4.90
CA GLY A 45 -11.08 -9.19 5.09
C GLY A 45 -9.77 -9.61 4.48
N ARG A 46 -9.07 -10.51 5.15
CA ARG A 46 -7.71 -10.94 4.76
C ARG A 46 -7.64 -11.47 3.34
N ALA A 47 -8.66 -12.24 2.91
CA ALA A 47 -8.66 -12.80 1.55
C ALA A 47 -8.77 -11.71 0.49
N GLN A 48 -9.65 -10.73 0.67
CA GLN A 48 -9.78 -9.60 -0.26
C GLN A 48 -8.54 -8.70 -0.21
N ILE A 49 -7.95 -8.51 0.97
CA ILE A 49 -6.71 -7.75 1.12
C ILE A 49 -5.59 -8.42 0.35
N ARG A 50 -5.45 -9.75 0.45
CA ARG A 50 -4.46 -10.49 -0.34
C ARG A 50 -4.68 -10.30 -1.84
N ASP A 51 -5.93 -10.40 -2.30
CA ASP A 51 -6.26 -10.21 -3.71
C ASP A 51 -5.93 -8.80 -4.19
N SER A 52 -6.12 -7.78 -3.34
CA SER A 52 -5.76 -6.40 -3.67
C SER A 52 -4.25 -6.20 -3.83
N TYR A 53 -3.44 -6.83 -2.98
CA TYR A 53 -1.98 -6.84 -3.16
C TYR A 53 -1.58 -7.55 -4.46
N ALA A 54 -2.19 -8.69 -4.74
CA ALA A 54 -1.90 -9.44 -5.97
C ALA A 54 -2.24 -8.61 -7.21
N ALA A 55 -3.37 -7.91 -7.21
CA ALA A 55 -3.76 -7.04 -8.32
C ALA A 55 -2.79 -5.87 -8.50
N LEU A 56 -2.32 -5.29 -7.38
CA LEU A 56 -1.34 -4.20 -7.42
C LEU A 56 -0.05 -4.65 -8.07
N PHE A 57 0.50 -5.78 -7.65
CA PHE A 57 1.77 -6.28 -8.18
C PHE A 57 1.64 -6.86 -9.59
N ALA A 58 0.44 -7.30 -10.00
CA ALA A 58 0.19 -7.67 -11.39
C ALA A 58 0.20 -6.44 -12.30
N ALA A 59 -0.35 -5.33 -11.85
CA ALA A 59 -0.35 -4.07 -12.59
C ALA A 59 1.04 -3.41 -12.63
N PHE A 60 1.80 -3.52 -11.52
CA PHE A 60 3.11 -2.89 -11.32
C PHE A 60 4.12 -3.92 -10.81
N PRO A 61 4.62 -4.82 -11.67
CA PRO A 61 5.48 -5.94 -11.23
C PRO A 61 6.82 -5.50 -10.64
N ASP A 62 7.29 -4.31 -10.98
CA ASP A 62 8.54 -3.73 -10.49
C ASP A 62 8.34 -2.73 -9.34
N TRP A 63 7.22 -2.82 -8.64
CA TRP A 63 6.90 -1.96 -7.51
C TRP A 63 8.04 -1.91 -6.51
N GLN A 64 8.58 -0.72 -6.25
CA GLN A 64 9.62 -0.49 -5.26
C GLN A 64 9.14 0.56 -4.27
N MET A 65 9.25 0.24 -2.98
CA MET A 65 8.94 1.16 -1.91
C MET A 65 10.16 1.43 -1.06
N GLN A 66 10.28 2.68 -0.63
CA GLN A 66 11.19 3.07 0.44
C GLN A 66 10.37 3.64 1.58
N PHE A 67 10.70 3.23 2.81
CA PHE A 67 9.97 3.63 4.00
C PHE A 67 10.84 4.49 4.90
N GLY A 68 10.22 5.53 5.48
CA GLY A 68 10.82 6.29 6.56
C GLY A 68 10.78 5.52 7.89
N ALA A 69 11.29 6.13 8.94
CA ALA A 69 11.20 5.55 10.28
C ALA A 69 9.72 5.58 10.74
N PRO A 70 9.22 4.49 11.33
CA PRO A 70 7.85 4.48 11.84
C PRO A 70 7.70 5.39 13.05
N ILE A 71 6.56 6.06 13.12
CA ILE A 71 6.15 6.84 14.30
C ILE A 71 5.12 5.98 15.03
N VAL A 72 5.47 5.56 16.25
CA VAL A 72 4.66 4.62 17.03
C VAL A 72 4.03 5.35 18.21
N ASP A 73 2.72 5.24 18.33
CA ASP A 73 1.95 5.71 19.48
C ASP A 73 1.02 4.59 19.95
N GLY A 74 1.51 3.78 20.90
CA GLY A 74 0.77 2.62 21.38
C GLY A 74 0.52 1.61 20.28
N ASN A 75 -0.75 1.41 19.93
CA ASN A 75 -1.19 0.50 18.87
C ASN A 75 -1.37 1.20 17.51
N ARG A 76 -0.95 2.44 17.37
CA ARG A 76 -1.06 3.20 16.13
C ARG A 76 0.32 3.52 15.58
N VAL A 77 0.46 3.38 14.26
CA VAL A 77 1.73 3.61 13.57
C VAL A 77 1.47 4.48 12.35
N ALA A 78 2.32 5.48 12.17
CA ALA A 78 2.38 6.26 10.94
C ALA A 78 3.75 6.03 10.31
N ILE A 79 3.79 5.79 8.99
CA ILE A 79 5.03 5.59 8.28
C ILE A 79 4.95 6.24 6.89
N ALA A 80 5.91 7.11 6.60
CA ALA A 80 6.03 7.71 5.29
C ALA A 80 6.65 6.72 4.30
N PHE A 81 6.24 6.80 3.05
CA PHE A 81 6.80 5.95 2.00
C PHE A 81 6.94 6.72 0.69
N SER A 82 7.82 6.23 -0.17
CA SER A 82 7.89 6.61 -1.57
C SER A 82 7.83 5.38 -2.44
N VAL A 83 7.26 5.51 -3.63
CA VAL A 83 7.06 4.42 -4.57
C VAL A 83 7.59 4.83 -5.94
N THR A 84 8.25 3.89 -6.61
CA THR A 84 8.49 3.92 -8.05
C THR A 84 7.99 2.62 -8.65
N ALA A 85 7.36 2.69 -9.81
CA ALA A 85 6.81 1.51 -10.47
C ALA A 85 6.61 1.78 -11.96
N THR A 86 6.42 0.72 -12.73
CA THR A 86 6.08 0.78 -14.16
C THR A 86 4.73 0.10 -14.39
N HIS A 87 3.83 0.77 -15.08
CA HIS A 87 2.52 0.22 -15.43
C HIS A 87 2.67 -0.79 -16.55
N GLN A 88 2.75 -2.07 -16.22
CA GLN A 88 2.98 -3.17 -17.18
C GLN A 88 1.78 -4.11 -17.33
N GLY A 89 0.93 -4.22 -16.32
CA GLY A 89 -0.28 -5.04 -16.34
C GLY A 89 -1.55 -4.20 -16.30
N ASP A 90 -2.69 -4.86 -16.38
CA ASP A 90 -3.99 -4.17 -16.35
C ASP A 90 -4.18 -3.39 -15.05
N PHE A 91 -4.58 -2.14 -15.18
CA PHE A 91 -4.86 -1.24 -14.08
C PHE A 91 -6.07 -0.38 -14.41
N MET A 92 -7.13 -0.48 -13.63
CA MET A 92 -8.38 0.27 -13.82
C MET A 92 -8.96 0.15 -15.24
N GLY A 93 -8.92 -1.07 -15.80
CA GLY A 93 -9.40 -1.34 -17.14
C GLY A 93 -8.47 -0.88 -18.26
N LEU A 94 -7.28 -0.38 -17.93
CA LEU A 94 -6.28 0.05 -18.90
C LEU A 94 -5.17 -1.01 -18.97
N ALA A 95 -4.90 -1.49 -20.17
CA ALA A 95 -3.75 -2.37 -20.42
C ALA A 95 -2.44 -1.65 -20.15
N GLY A 96 -1.40 -2.39 -19.79
CA GLY A 96 -0.10 -1.83 -19.43
C GLY A 96 0.41 -0.81 -20.44
N SER A 97 0.67 0.41 -19.96
CA SER A 97 1.13 1.53 -20.79
C SER A 97 2.64 1.59 -20.97
N GLY A 98 3.40 0.85 -20.16
CA GLY A 98 4.85 0.96 -20.08
C GLY A 98 5.35 2.23 -19.40
N ARG A 99 4.47 3.07 -18.87
CA ARG A 99 4.83 4.34 -18.24
C ARG A 99 5.30 4.12 -16.81
N ARG A 100 6.34 4.84 -16.43
CA ARG A 100 6.82 4.88 -15.06
C ARG A 100 6.02 5.89 -14.25
N CYS A 101 5.83 5.58 -12.97
CA CYS A 101 5.24 6.51 -12.01
C CYS A 101 6.10 6.57 -10.75
N ALA A 102 5.99 7.71 -10.06
CA ALA A 102 6.62 7.93 -8.77
C ALA A 102 5.69 8.78 -7.92
N PHE A 103 5.53 8.41 -6.66
CA PHE A 103 4.70 9.15 -5.72
C PHE A 103 5.11 8.88 -4.29
N GLU A 104 4.64 9.72 -3.39
CA GLU A 104 4.88 9.62 -1.96
C GLU A 104 3.57 9.57 -1.20
N GLY A 105 3.61 9.03 -0.01
CA GLY A 105 2.44 8.96 0.83
C GLY A 105 2.76 8.59 2.27
N VAL A 106 1.70 8.34 3.02
CA VAL A 106 1.76 7.91 4.41
C VAL A 106 0.78 6.76 4.60
N SER A 107 1.22 5.72 5.27
CA SER A 107 0.35 4.66 5.77
C SER A 107 0.10 4.86 7.27
N LEU A 108 -1.17 4.76 7.65
CA LEU A 108 -1.61 4.83 9.04
C LEU A 108 -2.16 3.47 9.43
N TYR A 109 -1.57 2.85 10.45
CA TYR A 109 -1.96 1.52 10.91
C TYR A 109 -2.57 1.61 12.31
N GLN A 110 -3.63 0.86 12.52
CA GLN A 110 -4.15 0.56 13.85
C GLN A 110 -4.05 -0.95 14.06
N LEU A 111 -3.39 -1.36 15.16
CA LEU A 111 -3.17 -2.76 15.48
C LEU A 111 -4.21 -3.23 16.50
N ASP A 112 -4.55 -4.52 16.44
CA ASP A 112 -5.37 -5.16 17.47
C ASP A 112 -4.49 -5.74 18.59
N ALA A 113 -5.12 -6.37 19.58
CA ALA A 113 -4.43 -6.94 20.74
C ALA A 113 -3.49 -8.11 20.34
N ASP A 114 -3.71 -8.73 19.20
CA ASP A 114 -2.87 -9.83 18.67
C ASP A 114 -1.75 -9.35 17.77
N LEU A 115 -1.47 -8.04 17.73
CA LEU A 115 -0.44 -7.43 16.87
C LEU A 115 -0.72 -7.62 15.38
N LEU A 116 -1.97 -7.68 14.99
CA LEU A 116 -2.38 -7.70 13.60
C LEU A 116 -2.94 -6.33 13.19
N ILE A 117 -2.80 -6.00 11.93
CA ILE A 117 -3.32 -4.74 11.38
C ILE A 117 -4.84 -4.85 11.29
N LYS A 118 -5.51 -4.12 12.15
CA LYS A 118 -6.97 -4.04 12.19
C LYS A 118 -7.49 -3.08 11.13
N GLU A 119 -6.81 -1.95 10.96
CA GLU A 119 -7.14 -0.96 9.95
C GLU A 119 -5.85 -0.36 9.40
N GLU A 120 -5.79 -0.22 8.09
CA GLU A 120 -4.75 0.52 7.41
C GLU A 120 -5.39 1.58 6.53
N ARG A 121 -4.89 2.81 6.60
CA ARG A 121 -5.28 3.89 5.69
C ARG A 121 -4.04 4.36 4.95
N ARG A 122 -4.11 4.37 3.62
CA ARG A 122 -3.06 4.89 2.76
C ARG A 122 -3.49 6.22 2.19
N VAL A 123 -2.63 7.23 2.33
CA VAL A 123 -2.87 8.58 1.82
C VAL A 123 -1.75 8.91 0.85
N TYR A 124 -2.09 9.15 -0.41
CA TYR A 124 -1.13 9.53 -1.44
C TYR A 124 -1.83 10.24 -2.59
N ASP A 125 -1.04 10.85 -3.48
CA ASP A 125 -1.56 11.58 -4.64
C ASP A 125 -2.00 10.61 -5.75
N PHE A 126 -3.23 10.13 -5.64
CA PHE A 126 -3.79 9.19 -6.60
C PHE A 126 -4.06 9.85 -7.97
N THR A 127 -4.49 11.11 -7.99
CA THR A 127 -4.67 11.86 -9.24
C THR A 127 -3.37 11.99 -9.99
N GLY A 128 -2.27 12.29 -9.29
CA GLY A 128 -0.93 12.33 -9.87
C GLY A 128 -0.50 10.98 -10.45
N LEU A 129 -0.77 9.89 -9.73
CA LEU A 129 -0.51 8.55 -10.23
C LEU A 129 -1.29 8.27 -11.51
N LEU A 130 -2.59 8.56 -11.54
CA LEU A 130 -3.44 8.36 -12.70
C LEU A 130 -2.96 9.18 -13.92
N ALA A 131 -2.49 10.41 -13.69
CA ALA A 131 -1.92 11.24 -14.74
C ALA A 131 -0.62 10.65 -15.30
N GLN A 132 0.25 10.15 -14.40
CA GLN A 132 1.53 9.57 -14.81
C GLN A 132 1.37 8.33 -15.67
N VAL A 133 0.39 7.49 -15.38
CA VAL A 133 0.12 6.27 -16.16
C VAL A 133 -0.86 6.48 -17.32
N GLY A 134 -1.36 7.71 -17.50
CA GLY A 134 -2.17 8.09 -18.65
C GLY A 134 -3.67 7.80 -18.53
N VAL A 135 -4.15 7.48 -17.31
CA VAL A 135 -5.60 7.27 -17.08
C VAL A 135 -6.37 8.58 -17.14
N VAL A 136 -5.76 9.67 -16.65
CA VAL A 136 -6.35 11.00 -16.69
C VAL A 136 -5.38 12.00 -17.29
N ARG A 137 -5.89 13.09 -17.82
CA ARG A 137 -5.10 14.25 -18.25
C ARG A 137 -5.36 15.39 -17.30
N ILE A 138 -4.28 16.01 -16.81
CA ILE A 138 -4.38 17.23 -16.03
C ILE A 138 -4.38 18.41 -17.01
N ARG A 139 -5.40 19.28 -16.91
CA ARG A 139 -5.49 20.47 -17.73
C ARG A 139 -4.41 21.45 -17.29
N PRO A 140 -3.56 21.98 -18.21
CA PRO A 140 -2.59 22.99 -17.84
C PRO A 140 -3.26 24.23 -17.28
N ALA A 141 -2.64 24.92 -16.33
CA ALA A 141 -3.09 26.21 -15.86
C ALA A 141 -3.00 27.22 -17.00
N SER A 142 -4.07 27.98 -17.20
CA SER A 142 -4.13 29.05 -18.21
C SER A 142 -3.55 30.35 -17.70
#